data_3b2d61b7056f01c11927ee850c89c97a
#
_entry.id   3b2d61b7056f01c11927ee850c89c97a
#
_cell.length_a   1.000
_cell.length_b   1.000
_cell.length_c   1.000
_cell.angle_alpha   90.00
_cell.angle_beta   90.00
_cell.angle_gamma   90.00
#
_symmetry.space_group_name_H-M   'P 1'
#
loop_
_entity.id
_entity.type
_entity.pdbx_description
1 polymer ?
#
loop_
_entity_poly.entity_id
_entity_poly.type
_entity_poly.pdbx_seq_one_letter_code
_entity_poly.pdbx_strand_id
1 'polypeptide(L)'
;YIPQSIYLSDDTIRNNVAFGIYEDQIDDDAIWKALEKAQLKDFVQGLEKGLDTYVGDRGVRLSGGQRQRIGIARALYHDPEILVLDEATSALDSGTEQAVMESIESLQGLKTMVIIAHRLTTIKNADLIYEVVEGKVIQRKKEDIL
;
A
#
# COMPACT_ATOMS: atom_id res chain seq x y z
N TYR A 1 -4.17 8.59 -0.53
CA TYR A 1 -5.20 7.62 -0.93
C TYR A 1 -4.58 6.46 -1.70
N ILE A 2 -4.90 5.26 -1.29
CA ILE A 2 -4.43 4.02 -1.90
C ILE A 2 -5.65 3.32 -2.52
N PRO A 3 -5.80 3.34 -3.86
CA PRO A 3 -6.96 2.74 -4.52
C PRO A 3 -6.90 1.22 -4.51
N GLN A 4 -8.02 0.59 -4.76
CA GLN A 4 -8.16 -0.86 -4.89
C GLN A 4 -7.24 -1.44 -5.97
N SER A 5 -7.14 -0.76 -7.11
CA SER A 5 -6.30 -1.14 -8.25
C SER A 5 -5.19 -0.14 -8.43
N ILE A 6 -3.94 -0.60 -8.34
CA ILE A 6 -2.76 0.26 -8.48
C ILE A 6 -2.36 0.35 -9.96
N TYR A 7 -2.35 1.56 -10.48
CA TYR A 7 -1.79 1.84 -11.78
C TYR A 7 -0.26 1.92 -11.71
N LEU A 8 0.41 1.18 -12.59
CA LEU A 8 1.85 1.29 -12.81
C LEU A 8 2.09 1.84 -14.21
N SER A 9 2.84 2.94 -14.29
CA SER A 9 3.33 3.44 -15.57
C SER A 9 4.49 2.57 -16.05
N ASP A 10 4.67 2.49 -17.38
CA ASP A 10 5.85 1.85 -17.99
C ASP A 10 7.08 2.72 -17.75
N ASP A 11 7.62 2.64 -16.56
CA ASP A 11 8.70 3.49 -16.07
C ASP A 11 9.45 2.76 -14.93
N THR A 12 10.45 3.41 -14.37
CA THR A 12 11.24 2.87 -13.26
C THR A 12 10.41 2.76 -11.98
N ILE A 13 10.89 1.94 -11.04
CA ILE A 13 10.34 1.88 -9.67
C ILE A 13 10.40 3.26 -9.03
N ARG A 14 11.52 3.97 -9.18
CA ARG A 14 11.69 5.35 -8.67
C ARG A 14 10.54 6.25 -9.13
N ASN A 15 10.29 6.29 -10.43
CA ASN A 15 9.25 7.16 -11.00
C ASN A 15 7.83 6.69 -10.68
N ASN A 16 7.62 5.41 -10.45
CA ASN A 16 6.34 4.89 -9.99
C ASN A 16 6.04 5.23 -8.53
N VAL A 17 7.04 5.21 -7.66
CA VAL A 17 6.89 5.62 -6.25
C VAL A 17 6.74 7.14 -6.15
N ALA A 18 7.62 7.91 -6.79
CA ALA A 18 7.54 9.37 -6.89
C ALA A 18 6.65 9.82 -8.06
N PHE A 19 5.50 9.20 -8.23
CA PHE A 19 4.60 9.44 -9.34
C PHE A 19 4.15 10.90 -9.41
N GLY A 20 4.33 11.52 -10.58
CA GLY A 20 3.96 12.92 -10.79
C GLY A 20 5.00 13.94 -10.30
N ILE A 21 6.14 13.49 -9.80
CA ILE A 21 7.24 14.36 -9.37
C ILE A 21 8.28 14.46 -10.48
N TYR A 22 8.78 15.65 -10.76
CA TYR A 22 9.87 15.84 -11.72
C TYR A 22 11.14 15.14 -11.26
N GLU A 23 11.89 14.52 -12.18
CA GLU A 23 13.09 13.73 -11.86
C GLU A 23 14.13 14.50 -11.03
N ASP A 24 14.34 15.77 -11.30
CA ASP A 24 15.27 16.64 -10.56
C ASP A 24 14.81 16.97 -9.14
N GLN A 25 13.54 16.68 -8.81
CA GLN A 25 12.94 16.92 -7.49
C GLN A 25 12.72 15.64 -6.69
N ILE A 26 13.05 14.47 -7.25
CA ILE A 26 12.88 13.19 -6.56
C ILE A 26 13.96 13.03 -5.50
N ASP A 27 13.56 12.73 -4.28
CA ASP A 27 14.43 12.38 -3.17
C ASP A 27 14.52 10.86 -3.01
N ASP A 28 15.64 10.26 -3.41
CA ASP A 28 15.87 8.83 -3.32
C ASP A 28 15.81 8.30 -1.87
N ASP A 29 16.26 9.10 -0.90
CA ASP A 29 16.18 8.71 0.52
C ASP A 29 14.71 8.57 0.96
N ALA A 30 13.85 9.48 0.51
CA ALA A 30 12.42 9.39 0.77
C ALA A 30 11.78 8.17 0.08
N ILE A 31 12.24 7.81 -1.12
CA ILE A 31 11.80 6.60 -1.82
C ILE A 31 12.17 5.35 -1.03
N TRP A 32 13.42 5.24 -0.58
CA TRP A 32 13.88 4.08 0.19
C TRP A 32 13.14 3.94 1.53
N LYS A 33 12.87 5.06 2.21
CA LYS A 33 12.05 5.05 3.44
C LYS A 33 10.62 4.57 3.16
N ALA A 34 10.01 5.03 2.07
CA ALA A 34 8.67 4.59 1.68
C ALA A 34 8.64 3.10 1.33
N LEU A 35 9.62 2.61 0.58
CA LEU A 35 9.75 1.18 0.24
C LEU A 35 9.99 0.32 1.48
N GLU A 36 10.77 0.78 2.44
CA GLU A 36 11.02 0.09 3.70
C GLU A 36 9.71 -0.05 4.50
N LYS A 37 8.96 1.02 4.65
CA LYS A 37 7.65 0.99 5.34
C LYS A 37 6.62 0.12 4.61
N ALA A 38 6.68 0.07 3.28
CA ALA A 38 5.85 -0.82 2.46
C ALA A 38 6.39 -2.27 2.40
N GLN A 39 7.49 -2.57 3.08
CA GLN A 39 8.15 -3.90 3.10
C GLN A 39 8.59 -4.39 1.71
N LEU A 40 9.04 -3.47 0.85
CA LEU A 40 9.58 -3.75 -0.48
C LEU A 40 11.08 -3.47 -0.61
N LYS A 41 11.72 -2.91 0.42
CA LYS A 41 13.12 -2.48 0.34
C LYS A 41 14.04 -3.63 -0.09
N ASP A 42 13.97 -4.76 0.58
CA ASP A 42 14.83 -5.92 0.29
C ASP A 42 14.60 -6.47 -1.13
N PHE A 43 13.34 -6.51 -1.56
CA PHE A 43 12.99 -6.92 -2.92
C PHE A 43 13.65 -6.00 -3.96
N VAL A 44 13.53 -4.69 -3.79
CA VAL A 44 14.08 -3.71 -4.75
C VAL A 44 15.62 -3.69 -4.71
N GLN A 45 16.22 -3.80 -3.53
CA GLN A 45 17.68 -3.93 -3.40
C GLN A 45 18.24 -5.18 -4.06
N GLY A 46 17.46 -6.26 -4.10
CA GLY A 46 17.83 -7.51 -4.76
C GLY A 46 17.72 -7.48 -6.28
N LEU A 47 17.11 -6.45 -6.87
CA LEU A 47 17.03 -6.28 -8.32
C LEU A 47 18.35 -5.77 -8.87
N GLU A 48 18.75 -6.26 -10.05
CA GLU A 48 20.01 -5.87 -10.71
C GLU A 48 20.13 -4.36 -10.87
N LYS A 49 19.03 -3.69 -11.26
CA LYS A 49 18.99 -2.24 -11.49
C LYS A 49 18.39 -1.44 -10.33
N GLY A 50 18.01 -2.10 -9.23
CA GLY A 50 17.43 -1.43 -8.05
C GLY A 50 16.27 -0.51 -8.41
N LEU A 51 16.34 0.77 -8.02
CA LEU A 51 15.33 1.79 -8.31
C LEU A 51 15.18 2.09 -9.81
N ASP A 52 16.19 1.82 -10.61
CA ASP A 52 16.18 2.04 -12.07
C ASP A 52 15.55 0.88 -12.83
N THR A 53 15.02 -0.13 -12.13
CA THR A 53 14.29 -1.24 -12.75
C THR A 53 12.99 -0.74 -13.35
N TYR A 54 12.79 -0.99 -14.64
CA TYR A 54 11.53 -0.73 -15.33
C TYR A 54 10.48 -1.75 -14.90
N VAL A 55 9.29 -1.27 -14.63
CA VAL A 55 8.09 -2.06 -14.31
C VAL A 55 6.94 -1.65 -15.24
N GLY A 56 5.80 -2.30 -15.14
CA GLY A 56 4.69 -2.09 -16.06
C GLY A 56 4.69 -3.13 -17.17
N ASP A 57 4.01 -2.85 -18.32
CA ASP A 57 3.82 -3.83 -19.39
C ASP A 57 5.10 -4.22 -20.10
N ARG A 58 6.09 -3.33 -20.17
CA ARG A 58 7.37 -3.52 -20.86
C ARG A 58 8.54 -3.86 -19.95
N GLY A 59 8.32 -3.86 -18.65
CA GLY A 59 9.36 -4.09 -17.66
C GLY A 59 9.20 -5.40 -16.91
N VAL A 60 9.85 -5.46 -15.74
CA VAL A 60 9.73 -6.59 -14.81
C VAL A 60 8.28 -6.71 -14.36
N ARG A 61 7.74 -7.92 -14.47
CA ARG A 61 6.38 -8.21 -14.02
C ARG A 61 6.35 -8.36 -12.50
N LEU A 62 5.60 -7.49 -11.85
CA LEU A 62 5.38 -7.55 -10.42
C LEU A 62 4.20 -8.46 -10.08
N SER A 63 4.28 -9.14 -8.93
CA SER A 63 3.13 -9.85 -8.36
C SER A 63 2.05 -8.85 -7.93
N GLY A 64 0.82 -9.32 -7.71
CA GLY A 64 -0.27 -8.48 -7.20
C GLY A 64 0.08 -7.79 -5.89
N GLY A 65 0.74 -8.49 -4.97
CA GLY A 65 1.18 -7.93 -3.68
C GLY A 65 2.32 -6.92 -3.81
N GLN A 66 3.26 -7.16 -4.70
CA GLN A 66 4.34 -6.20 -4.98
C GLN A 66 3.77 -4.92 -5.60
N ARG A 67 2.86 -5.04 -6.56
CA ARG A 67 2.15 -3.91 -7.16
C ARG A 67 1.39 -3.10 -6.10
N GLN A 68 0.66 -3.77 -5.22
CA GLN A 68 -0.10 -3.15 -4.16
C GLN A 68 0.82 -2.40 -3.19
N ARG A 69 1.96 -2.97 -2.84
CA ARG A 69 2.95 -2.33 -1.97
C ARG A 69 3.68 -1.16 -2.65
N ILE A 70 3.84 -1.16 -3.96
CA ILE A 70 4.27 0.04 -4.71
C ILE A 70 3.25 1.16 -4.53
N GLY A 71 1.96 0.86 -4.58
CA GLY A 71 0.89 1.83 -4.27
C GLY A 71 0.97 2.39 -2.86
N ILE A 72 1.28 1.54 -1.88
CA ILE A 72 1.50 1.97 -0.48
C ILE A 72 2.75 2.87 -0.39
N ALA A 73 3.86 2.48 -0.99
CA ALA A 73 5.09 3.27 -1.02
C ALA A 73 4.86 4.64 -1.68
N ARG A 74 4.11 4.67 -2.79
CA ARG A 74 3.71 5.91 -3.47
C ARG A 74 2.98 6.87 -2.54
N ALA A 75 2.02 6.37 -1.77
CA ALA A 75 1.29 7.18 -0.80
C ALA A 75 2.21 7.66 0.34
N LEU A 76 3.14 6.81 0.79
CA LEU A 76 4.07 7.11 1.88
C LEU A 76 5.22 8.04 1.48
N TYR A 77 5.51 8.19 0.20
CA TYR A 77 6.61 9.04 -0.27
C TYR A 77 6.51 10.47 0.27
N HIS A 78 5.29 11.02 0.35
CA HIS A 78 5.03 12.36 0.88
C HIS A 78 4.89 12.42 2.40
N ASP A 79 5.08 11.29 3.10
CA ASP A 79 4.94 11.16 4.55
C ASP A 79 3.62 11.72 5.12
N PRO A 80 2.45 11.29 4.62
CA PRO A 80 1.16 11.79 5.08
C PRO A 80 0.87 11.34 6.51
N GLU A 81 0.09 12.15 7.23
CA GLU A 81 -0.40 11.77 8.57
C GLU A 81 -1.60 10.82 8.49
N ILE A 82 -2.39 10.92 7.43
CA ILE A 82 -3.61 10.14 7.22
C ILE A 82 -3.50 9.35 5.91
N LEU A 83 -3.75 8.06 5.99
CA LEU A 83 -3.85 7.16 4.84
C LEU A 83 -5.27 6.65 4.70
N VAL A 84 -5.79 6.67 3.49
CA VAL A 84 -7.07 6.04 3.14
C VAL A 84 -6.77 4.86 2.22
N LEU A 85 -7.12 3.65 2.65
CA LEU A 85 -6.90 2.42 1.89
C LEU A 85 -8.24 1.85 1.45
N ASP A 86 -8.41 1.69 0.13
CA ASP A 86 -9.63 1.19 -0.46
C ASP A 86 -9.43 -0.28 -0.90
N GLU A 87 -9.93 -1.22 -0.11
CA GLU A 87 -9.88 -2.66 -0.41
C GLU A 87 -8.48 -3.16 -0.84
N ALA A 88 -7.43 -2.80 -0.09
CA ALA A 88 -6.03 -3.05 -0.47
C ALA A 88 -5.69 -4.52 -0.76
N THR A 89 -6.49 -5.48 -0.30
CA THR A 89 -6.21 -6.92 -0.42
C THR A 89 -7.29 -7.70 -1.17
N SER A 90 -8.30 -7.05 -1.74
CA SER A 90 -9.51 -7.72 -2.26
C SER A 90 -9.27 -8.71 -3.41
N ALA A 91 -8.24 -8.50 -4.23
CA ALA A 91 -7.92 -9.33 -5.39
C ALA A 91 -6.67 -10.20 -5.21
N LEU A 92 -6.15 -10.30 -3.99
CA LEU A 92 -4.90 -11.02 -3.69
C LEU A 92 -5.17 -12.45 -3.20
N ASP A 93 -4.24 -13.37 -3.48
CA ASP A 93 -4.21 -14.67 -2.83
C ASP A 93 -3.82 -14.54 -1.34
N SER A 94 -4.01 -15.61 -0.55
CA SER A 94 -3.82 -15.56 0.90
C SER A 94 -2.38 -15.24 1.34
N GLY A 95 -1.37 -15.74 0.63
CA GLY A 95 0.03 -15.48 0.96
C GLY A 95 0.45 -14.04 0.63
N THR A 96 0.00 -13.55 -0.51
CA THR A 96 0.25 -12.18 -0.96
C THR A 96 -0.53 -11.17 -0.09
N GLU A 97 -1.76 -11.51 0.28
CA GLU A 97 -2.57 -10.72 1.22
C GLU A 97 -1.85 -10.52 2.55
N GLN A 98 -1.26 -11.56 3.11
CA GLN A 98 -0.54 -11.47 4.37
C GLN A 98 0.61 -10.46 4.30
N ALA A 99 1.43 -10.50 3.24
CA ALA A 99 2.54 -9.57 3.08
C ALA A 99 2.08 -8.11 2.98
N VAL A 100 0.96 -7.85 2.29
CA VAL A 100 0.37 -6.50 2.21
C VAL A 100 -0.19 -6.09 3.57
N MET A 101 -0.89 -6.97 4.27
CA MET A 101 -1.42 -6.69 5.61
C MET A 101 -0.31 -6.39 6.62
N GLU A 102 0.79 -7.12 6.60
CA GLU A 102 1.96 -6.86 7.45
C GLU A 102 2.53 -5.45 7.21
N SER A 103 2.59 -5.01 5.95
CA SER A 103 3.03 -3.65 5.63
C SER A 103 2.07 -2.58 6.19
N ILE A 104 0.78 -2.81 6.13
CA ILE A 104 -0.25 -1.92 6.69
C ILE A 104 -0.18 -1.90 8.22
N GLU A 105 -0.11 -3.07 8.84
CA GLU A 105 -0.03 -3.21 10.30
C GLU A 105 1.22 -2.55 10.89
N SER A 106 2.33 -2.57 10.16
CA SER A 106 3.57 -1.90 10.58
C SER A 106 3.43 -0.37 10.70
N LEU A 107 2.42 0.21 10.06
CA LEU A 107 2.11 1.64 10.14
C LEU A 107 1.18 1.99 11.31
N GLN A 108 0.61 1.00 11.97
CA GLN A 108 -0.28 1.20 13.12
C GLN A 108 0.46 1.92 14.25
N GLY A 109 -0.16 2.96 14.81
CA GLY A 109 0.47 3.82 15.80
C GLY A 109 1.39 4.92 15.23
N LEU A 110 1.79 4.82 13.95
CA LEU A 110 2.59 5.82 13.25
C LEU A 110 1.74 6.75 12.38
N LYS A 111 0.68 6.21 11.80
CA LYS A 111 -0.23 6.90 10.90
C LYS A 111 -1.68 6.68 11.32
N THR A 112 -2.54 7.64 11.04
CA THR A 112 -3.99 7.43 11.10
C THR A 112 -4.44 6.78 9.79
N MET A 113 -5.09 5.63 9.90
CA MET A 113 -5.52 4.87 8.73
C MET A 113 -7.03 4.70 8.71
N VAL A 114 -7.64 5.01 7.58
CA VAL A 114 -9.03 4.69 7.25
C VAL A 114 -9.01 3.57 6.23
N ILE A 115 -9.51 2.39 6.61
CA ILE A 115 -9.45 1.19 5.79
C ILE A 115 -10.85 0.79 5.39
N ILE A 116 -11.13 0.77 4.10
CA ILE A 116 -12.36 0.23 3.53
C ILE A 116 -12.09 -1.24 3.23
N ALA A 117 -12.81 -2.14 3.89
CA ALA A 117 -12.57 -3.56 3.80
C ALA A 117 -13.86 -4.36 3.77
N HIS A 118 -13.83 -5.48 3.05
CA HIS A 118 -14.91 -6.46 3.00
C HIS A 118 -14.52 -7.80 3.61
N ARG A 119 -13.25 -7.97 3.98
CA ARG A 119 -12.76 -9.20 4.62
C ARG A 119 -12.57 -9.00 6.11
N LEU A 120 -13.00 -9.96 6.91
CA LEU A 120 -12.85 -9.93 8.36
C LEU A 120 -11.38 -9.89 8.79
N THR A 121 -10.50 -10.56 8.04
CA THR A 121 -9.06 -10.55 8.28
C THR A 121 -8.46 -9.14 8.26
N THR A 122 -8.97 -8.28 7.39
CA THR A 122 -8.48 -6.90 7.23
C THR A 122 -8.88 -6.02 8.42
N ILE A 123 -10.06 -6.23 9.00
CA ILE A 123 -10.58 -5.39 10.08
C ILE A 123 -10.22 -5.89 11.48
N LYS A 124 -9.66 -7.08 11.58
CA LYS A 124 -9.35 -7.74 12.87
C LYS A 124 -8.52 -6.86 13.82
N ASN A 125 -7.55 -6.15 13.31
CA ASN A 125 -6.62 -5.33 14.09
C ASN A 125 -6.98 -3.84 14.13
N ALA A 126 -8.13 -3.45 13.56
CA ALA A 126 -8.59 -2.05 13.63
C ALA A 126 -8.92 -1.64 15.07
N ASP A 127 -8.64 -0.40 15.43
CA ASP A 127 -9.00 0.15 16.74
C ASP A 127 -10.51 0.43 16.84
N LEU A 128 -11.08 0.95 15.74
CA LEU A 128 -12.48 1.29 15.62
C LEU A 128 -13.05 0.68 14.33
N ILE A 129 -14.27 0.17 14.41
CA ILE A 129 -14.97 -0.40 13.27
C ILE A 129 -16.29 0.32 13.08
N TYR A 130 -16.54 0.73 11.84
CA TYR A 130 -17.78 1.36 11.44
C TYR A 130 -18.39 0.56 10.28
N GLU A 131 -19.68 0.30 10.40
CA GLU A 131 -20.47 -0.32 9.34
C GLU A 131 -21.37 0.70 8.68
N VAL A 132 -21.40 0.69 7.35
CA VAL A 132 -22.30 1.56 6.58
C VAL A 132 -23.47 0.72 6.10
N VAL A 133 -24.65 1.01 6.62
CA VAL A 133 -25.90 0.30 6.30
C VAL A 133 -26.97 1.32 5.95
N GLU A 134 -27.57 1.17 4.76
CA GLU A 134 -28.69 2.03 4.30
C GLU A 134 -28.41 3.54 4.47
N GLY A 135 -27.17 3.95 4.15
CA GLY A 135 -26.75 5.36 4.25
C GLY A 135 -26.48 5.85 5.68
N LYS A 136 -26.46 4.96 6.66
CA LYS A 136 -26.14 5.27 8.05
C LYS A 136 -24.80 4.65 8.43
N VAL A 137 -24.06 5.36 9.27
CA VAL A 137 -22.77 4.90 9.83
C VAL A 137 -23.01 4.45 11.27
N ILE A 138 -22.69 3.19 11.55
CA ILE A 138 -22.92 2.56 12.86
C ILE A 138 -21.58 2.06 13.38
N GLN A 139 -21.16 2.51 14.56
CA GLN A 139 -19.99 1.94 15.21
C GLN A 139 -20.32 0.53 15.72
N ARG A 140 -19.42 -0.44 15.41
CA ARG A 140 -19.56 -1.83 15.83
C ARG A 140 -18.45 -2.21 16.81
N LYS A 141 -18.77 -3.12 17.71
CA LYS A 141 -17.77 -3.79 18.54
C LYS A 141 -17.17 -4.97 17.78
N LYS A 142 -15.89 -5.26 18.00
CA LYS A 142 -15.22 -6.41 17.37
C LYS A 142 -15.95 -7.72 17.65
N GLU A 143 -16.45 -7.88 18.88
CA GLU A 143 -17.17 -9.06 19.35
C GLU A 143 -18.47 -9.34 18.56
N ASP A 144 -19.05 -8.30 17.97
CA ASP A 144 -20.30 -8.42 17.21
C ASP A 144 -20.05 -8.80 15.74
N ILE A 145 -18.79 -8.74 15.28
CA ILE A 145 -18.41 -8.91 13.86
C ILE A 145 -17.49 -10.11 13.66
N LEU A 146 -16.60 -10.39 14.60
CA LEU A 146 -15.62 -11.47 14.59
C LEU A 146 -16.15 -12.67 15.40
#